data_6711cbd6970810b29f2f5b5103c94095
#
_entry.id   6711cbd6970810b29f2f5b5103c94095
#
_cell.length_a   1.000
_cell.length_b   1.000
_cell.length_c   1.000
_cell.angle_alpha   90.00
_cell.angle_beta   90.00
_cell.angle_gamma   90.00
#
_symmetry.space_group_name_H-M   'P 1'
#
loop_
_entity.id
_entity.type
_entity.pdbx_description
1 polymer ?
#
loop_
_entity_poly.entity_id
_entity_poly.type
_entity_poly.pdbx_seq_one_letter_code
_entity_poly.pdbx_strand_id
1 'polypeptide(L)'
;MGFLQKNRILNFKFLILNLLLFACASCNNNYTPRPYGYYRITTPDTAYVDFSTTCLSPLTGELEGAPYTFALSRNAVLQPRTDVSEPYWINIYYPALDATIYCSYKPVQNNLRELTNDALEFVYRNASFATAIPEQEYAHPEASVYGVLFDLEGNTASSCQFFVTDSTRHFFRASVYCNCPPNADSLAPVYNYLRTDIIKMVETFEWTRN
;
A
#
# COMPACT_ATOMS: atom_id res chain seq x y z
N MET A 1 -38.74 75.83 7.79
CA MET A 1 -39.03 74.51 7.10
C MET A 1 -37.77 73.85 6.55
N GLY A 2 -36.63 74.51 6.38
CA GLY A 2 -35.43 73.98 5.75
C GLY A 2 -34.51 73.06 6.63
N PHE A 3 -34.59 73.20 7.95
CA PHE A 3 -33.65 72.52 8.86
C PHE A 3 -33.96 71.00 9.04
N LEU A 4 -35.23 70.65 9.07
CA LEU A 4 -35.68 69.23 9.22
C LEU A 4 -35.45 68.43 7.95
N GLN A 5 -35.46 69.04 6.78
CA GLN A 5 -35.23 68.38 5.52
C GLN A 5 -33.74 68.06 5.30
N LYS A 6 -32.85 68.94 5.75
CA LYS A 6 -31.39 68.75 5.68
C LYS A 6 -30.91 67.57 6.55
N ASN A 7 -31.50 67.42 7.73
CA ASN A 7 -31.18 66.31 8.62
C ASN A 7 -31.67 64.94 8.08
N ARG A 8 -32.82 64.89 7.41
CA ARG A 8 -33.33 63.67 6.80
C ARG A 8 -32.43 63.20 5.64
N ILE A 9 -31.91 64.11 4.84
CA ILE A 9 -30.98 63.81 3.74
C ILE A 9 -29.63 63.34 4.27
N LEU A 10 -29.14 63.94 5.36
CA LEU A 10 -27.88 63.55 6.00
C LEU A 10 -27.98 62.15 6.61
N ASN A 11 -29.09 61.86 7.28
CA ASN A 11 -29.33 60.52 7.88
C ASN A 11 -29.49 59.45 6.78
N PHE A 12 -30.11 59.77 5.65
CA PHE A 12 -30.26 58.87 4.52
C PHE A 12 -28.91 58.55 3.85
N LYS A 13 -28.04 59.55 3.68
CA LYS A 13 -26.67 59.37 3.15
C LYS A 13 -25.84 58.53 4.11
N PHE A 14 -25.99 58.71 5.41
CA PHE A 14 -25.29 57.94 6.44
C PHE A 14 -25.76 56.46 6.44
N LEU A 15 -27.05 56.22 6.22
CA LEU A 15 -27.62 54.88 6.09
C LEU A 15 -27.09 54.17 4.85
N ILE A 16 -27.01 54.85 3.71
CA ILE A 16 -26.45 54.28 2.47
C ILE A 16 -24.96 53.96 2.64
N LEU A 17 -24.20 54.84 3.29
CA LEU A 17 -22.78 54.62 3.55
C LEU A 17 -22.54 53.41 4.46
N ASN A 18 -23.35 53.24 5.49
CA ASN A 18 -23.27 52.03 6.35
C ASN A 18 -23.65 50.75 5.61
N LEU A 19 -24.69 50.81 4.72
CA LEU A 19 -25.10 49.65 3.92
C LEU A 19 -24.00 49.25 2.92
N LEU A 20 -23.31 50.21 2.32
CA LEU A 20 -22.15 49.96 1.45
C LEU A 20 -20.95 49.38 2.24
N LEU A 21 -20.69 49.85 3.43
CA LEU A 21 -19.65 49.29 4.30
C LEU A 21 -19.93 47.84 4.70
N PHE A 22 -21.20 47.50 4.99
CA PHE A 22 -21.58 46.09 5.25
C PHE A 22 -21.49 45.20 4.02
N ALA A 23 -21.78 45.71 2.84
CA ALA A 23 -21.64 44.97 1.58
C ALA A 23 -20.16 44.63 1.25
N CYS A 24 -19.22 45.52 1.59
CA CYS A 24 -17.79 45.27 1.42
C CYS A 24 -17.20 44.27 2.43
N ALA A 25 -17.82 44.11 3.61
CA ALA A 25 -17.38 43.16 4.65
C ALA A 25 -17.81 41.70 4.37
N SER A 26 -18.68 41.46 3.38
CA SER A 26 -19.25 40.15 3.05
C SER A 26 -18.37 39.30 2.12
N CYS A 27 -17.22 39.81 1.64
CA CYS A 27 -16.29 39.00 0.86
C CYS A 27 -15.33 38.25 1.80
N ASN A 28 -15.84 37.29 2.55
CA ASN A 28 -15.00 36.24 3.12
C ASN A 28 -14.67 35.28 1.98
N ASN A 29 -13.57 35.54 1.27
CA ASN A 29 -12.92 34.54 0.42
C ASN A 29 -12.34 33.44 1.32
N ASN A 30 -13.22 32.62 1.89
CA ASN A 30 -12.82 31.32 2.38
C ASN A 30 -12.44 30.49 1.16
N TYR A 31 -11.19 30.63 0.74
CA TYR A 31 -10.59 29.74 -0.23
C TYR A 31 -10.58 28.33 0.38
N THR A 32 -11.59 27.54 0.04
CA THR A 32 -11.58 26.11 0.31
C THR A 32 -10.56 25.52 -0.64
N PRO A 33 -9.42 24.98 -0.14
CA PRO A 33 -8.47 24.29 -1.01
C PRO A 33 -9.23 23.21 -1.74
N ARG A 34 -9.26 23.27 -3.08
CA ARG A 34 -9.81 22.16 -3.86
C ARG A 34 -8.82 20.99 -3.71
N PRO A 35 -9.30 19.79 -3.47
CA PRO A 35 -8.42 18.63 -3.46
C PRO A 35 -7.71 18.55 -4.81
N TYR A 36 -6.43 18.21 -4.83
CA TYR A 36 -5.69 17.97 -6.05
C TYR A 36 -6.41 16.88 -6.85
N GLY A 37 -6.69 17.15 -8.12
CA GLY A 37 -7.16 16.13 -9.04
C GLY A 37 -5.99 15.26 -9.46
N TYR A 38 -6.03 13.99 -9.11
CA TYR A 38 -5.06 13.00 -9.59
C TYR A 38 -5.60 12.33 -10.86
N TYR A 39 -4.71 11.86 -11.73
CA TYR A 39 -5.10 11.03 -12.86
C TYR A 39 -5.75 9.75 -12.35
N ARG A 40 -6.87 9.36 -13.00
CA ARG A 40 -7.52 8.10 -12.67
C ARG A 40 -6.63 6.95 -13.09
N ILE A 41 -6.18 6.17 -12.13
CA ILE A 41 -5.48 4.91 -12.37
C ILE A 41 -6.55 3.81 -12.46
N THR A 42 -6.54 3.07 -13.58
CA THR A 42 -7.42 1.90 -13.76
C THR A 42 -6.63 0.67 -13.36
N THR A 43 -7.12 -0.03 -12.35
CA THR A 43 -6.54 -1.31 -11.94
C THR A 43 -7.11 -2.45 -12.79
N PRO A 44 -6.33 -3.50 -13.08
CA PRO A 44 -6.81 -4.68 -13.79
C PRO A 44 -7.87 -5.44 -12.99
N ASP A 45 -8.63 -6.30 -13.67
CA ASP A 45 -9.53 -7.23 -13.00
C ASP A 45 -8.74 -8.25 -12.17
N THR A 46 -9.26 -8.60 -11.00
CA THR A 46 -8.63 -9.61 -10.13
C THR A 46 -8.95 -11.01 -10.62
N ALA A 47 -7.92 -11.77 -10.96
CA ALA A 47 -8.01 -13.19 -11.27
C ALA A 47 -6.74 -13.88 -10.77
N TYR A 48 -6.87 -15.08 -10.23
CA TYR A 48 -5.78 -15.80 -9.59
C TYR A 48 -5.49 -17.13 -10.28
N VAL A 49 -4.25 -17.57 -10.16
CA VAL A 49 -3.77 -18.90 -10.57
C VAL A 49 -2.95 -19.46 -9.41
N ASP A 50 -2.86 -20.76 -9.35
CA ASP A 50 -1.99 -21.43 -8.39
C ASP A 50 -0.51 -21.14 -8.75
N PHE A 51 0.27 -20.74 -7.75
CA PHE A 51 1.70 -20.49 -7.90
C PHE A 51 2.44 -21.72 -8.42
N SER A 52 2.07 -22.92 -7.98
CA SER A 52 2.68 -24.17 -8.39
C SER A 52 2.56 -24.41 -9.91
N THR A 53 1.42 -24.05 -10.51
CA THR A 53 1.20 -24.20 -11.96
C THR A 53 1.97 -23.16 -12.77
N THR A 54 2.19 -21.97 -12.22
CA THR A 54 2.93 -20.89 -12.86
C THR A 54 4.44 -21.16 -12.83
N CYS A 55 4.94 -21.78 -11.76
CA CYS A 55 6.33 -22.14 -11.60
C CYS A 55 6.79 -23.29 -12.54
N LEU A 56 5.86 -24.08 -13.01
CA LEU A 56 6.12 -25.14 -14.00
C LEU A 56 6.31 -24.63 -15.45
N SER A 57 6.26 -23.31 -15.66
CA SER A 57 6.59 -22.72 -16.95
C SER A 57 8.07 -22.95 -17.28
N PRO A 58 8.44 -23.29 -18.53
CA PRO A 58 9.82 -23.56 -18.95
C PRO A 58 10.81 -22.41 -18.69
N LEU A 59 10.30 -21.22 -18.38
CA LEU A 59 11.08 -20.03 -18.05
C LEU A 59 11.46 -19.92 -16.55
N THR A 60 10.91 -20.78 -15.69
CA THR A 60 11.04 -20.68 -14.22
C THR A 60 11.56 -21.97 -13.58
N GLY A 61 12.30 -22.80 -14.33
CA GLY A 61 12.86 -24.06 -13.82
C GLY A 61 13.68 -23.96 -12.50
N GLU A 62 14.05 -22.75 -12.10
CA GLU A 62 14.78 -22.45 -10.86
C GLU A 62 13.89 -22.46 -9.61
N LEU A 63 12.57 -22.51 -9.75
CA LEU A 63 11.62 -22.56 -8.64
C LEU A 63 11.07 -23.97 -8.37
N GLU A 64 11.51 -24.95 -9.13
CA GLU A 64 11.16 -26.35 -8.90
C GLU A 64 11.64 -26.77 -7.50
N GLY A 65 10.70 -27.22 -6.67
CA GLY A 65 10.99 -27.58 -5.29
C GLY A 65 10.91 -26.42 -4.27
N ALA A 66 10.31 -25.30 -4.64
CA ALA A 66 10.05 -24.23 -3.67
C ALA A 66 9.24 -24.76 -2.47
N PRO A 67 9.67 -24.45 -1.23
CA PRO A 67 9.04 -25.00 -0.04
C PRO A 67 7.70 -24.30 0.33
N TYR A 68 7.11 -23.57 -0.59
CA TYR A 68 5.88 -22.84 -0.41
C TYR A 68 5.07 -22.73 -1.70
N THR A 69 3.77 -22.52 -1.54
CA THR A 69 2.84 -22.20 -2.63
C THR A 69 1.77 -21.19 -2.16
N PHE A 70 1.14 -20.49 -3.08
CA PHE A 70 0.06 -19.53 -2.85
C PHE A 70 -0.67 -19.19 -4.14
N ALA A 71 -1.83 -18.53 -4.07
CA ALA A 71 -2.51 -18.01 -5.24
C ALA A 71 -1.81 -16.74 -5.76
N LEU A 72 -1.47 -16.73 -7.04
CA LEU A 72 -0.82 -15.62 -7.72
C LEU A 72 -1.81 -14.90 -8.65
N SER A 73 -1.77 -13.57 -8.67
CA SER A 73 -2.53 -12.76 -9.63
C SER A 73 -2.11 -13.07 -11.07
N ARG A 74 -3.09 -13.25 -11.97
CA ARG A 74 -2.83 -13.43 -13.42
C ARG A 74 -2.21 -12.20 -14.08
N ASN A 75 -2.33 -11.04 -13.44
CA ASN A 75 -1.77 -9.78 -13.92
C ASN A 75 -0.31 -9.58 -13.50
N ALA A 76 0.23 -10.52 -12.73
CA ALA A 76 1.61 -10.52 -12.27
C ALA A 76 2.48 -11.44 -13.12
N VAL A 77 3.75 -11.09 -13.19
CA VAL A 77 4.80 -11.87 -13.87
C VAL A 77 5.85 -12.26 -12.83
N LEU A 78 6.14 -13.55 -12.72
CA LEU A 78 7.24 -14.02 -11.89
C LEU A 78 8.57 -13.68 -12.54
N GLN A 79 9.44 -13.09 -11.78
CA GLN A 79 10.82 -12.80 -12.14
C GLN A 79 11.73 -13.57 -11.18
N PRO A 80 12.32 -14.70 -11.62
CA PRO A 80 13.26 -15.42 -10.78
C PRO A 80 14.49 -14.54 -10.51
N ARG A 81 15.03 -14.67 -9.30
CA ARG A 81 16.30 -14.01 -9.00
C ARG A 81 17.44 -14.81 -9.57
N THR A 82 18.39 -14.12 -10.16
CA THR A 82 19.62 -14.73 -10.72
C THR A 82 20.69 -14.97 -9.65
N ASP A 83 20.40 -14.65 -8.38
CA ASP A 83 21.30 -14.89 -7.27
C ASP A 83 21.25 -16.37 -6.85
N VAL A 84 22.29 -17.11 -7.20
CA VAL A 84 22.40 -18.56 -6.96
C VAL A 84 22.43 -18.91 -5.48
N SER A 85 22.76 -17.97 -4.59
CA SER A 85 22.82 -18.19 -3.14
C SER A 85 21.44 -18.29 -2.49
N GLU A 86 20.38 -17.78 -3.15
CA GLU A 86 19.03 -17.69 -2.60
C GLU A 86 17.98 -18.20 -3.60
N PRO A 87 17.93 -19.52 -3.85
CA PRO A 87 17.20 -20.11 -4.98
C PRO A 87 15.67 -19.92 -4.93
N TYR A 88 15.12 -19.69 -3.71
CA TYR A 88 13.68 -19.54 -3.49
C TYR A 88 13.25 -18.08 -3.29
N TRP A 89 14.08 -17.12 -3.63
CA TRP A 89 13.70 -15.72 -3.66
C TRP A 89 13.11 -15.38 -5.03
N ILE A 90 11.97 -14.70 -5.02
CA ILE A 90 11.24 -14.32 -6.24
C ILE A 90 10.83 -12.87 -6.20
N ASN A 91 10.70 -12.27 -7.37
CA ASN A 91 10.02 -10.99 -7.56
C ASN A 91 8.72 -11.25 -8.31
N ILE A 92 7.64 -10.64 -7.86
CA ILE A 92 6.33 -10.68 -8.49
C ILE A 92 6.09 -9.28 -9.07
N TYR A 93 6.24 -9.15 -10.38
CA TYR A 93 6.14 -7.87 -11.07
C TYR A 93 4.75 -7.68 -11.68
N TYR A 94 4.19 -6.50 -11.52
CA TYR A 94 2.90 -6.08 -12.08
C TYR A 94 3.14 -5.05 -13.19
N PRO A 95 3.21 -5.46 -14.48
CA PRO A 95 3.56 -4.56 -15.59
C PRO A 95 2.61 -3.38 -15.73
N ALA A 96 1.29 -3.60 -15.53
CA ALA A 96 0.27 -2.55 -15.66
C ALA A 96 0.31 -1.48 -14.56
N LEU A 97 0.95 -1.77 -13.43
CA LEU A 97 1.01 -0.91 -12.24
C LEU A 97 2.42 -0.40 -11.97
N ASP A 98 3.41 -0.88 -12.72
CA ASP A 98 4.85 -0.67 -12.50
C ASP A 98 5.23 -0.87 -11.01
N ALA A 99 4.81 -2.00 -10.47
CA ALA A 99 5.00 -2.35 -9.08
C ALA A 99 5.59 -3.76 -8.95
N THR A 100 6.34 -3.98 -7.88
CA THR A 100 6.98 -5.27 -7.61
C THR A 100 6.77 -5.68 -6.15
N ILE A 101 6.39 -6.93 -5.93
CA ILE A 101 6.45 -7.58 -4.63
C ILE A 101 7.76 -8.36 -4.57
N TYR A 102 8.67 -7.94 -3.71
CA TYR A 102 9.93 -8.62 -3.46
C TYR A 102 9.74 -9.67 -2.38
N CYS A 103 9.90 -10.93 -2.74
CA CYS A 103 9.71 -12.06 -1.84
C CYS A 103 11.05 -12.71 -1.49
N SER A 104 11.24 -13.03 -0.23
CA SER A 104 12.41 -13.73 0.28
C SER A 104 12.00 -14.89 1.16
N TYR A 105 12.67 -16.02 0.98
CA TYR A 105 12.54 -17.21 1.79
C TYR A 105 13.84 -17.48 2.55
N LYS A 106 13.72 -17.90 3.80
CA LYS A 106 14.84 -18.35 4.63
C LYS A 106 14.44 -19.61 5.39
N PRO A 107 15.30 -20.66 5.44
CA PRO A 107 15.09 -21.76 6.35
C PRO A 107 15.34 -21.30 7.79
N VAL A 108 14.48 -21.71 8.70
CA VAL A 108 14.66 -21.48 10.14
C VAL A 108 15.65 -22.49 10.68
N GLN A 109 16.73 -22.01 11.31
CA GLN A 109 17.80 -22.81 11.92
C GLN A 109 18.01 -22.39 13.39
N ASN A 110 16.96 -22.51 14.21
CA ASN A 110 16.89 -21.99 15.58
C ASN A 110 17.04 -20.45 15.69
N ASN A 111 16.89 -19.73 14.60
CA ASN A 111 17.08 -18.28 14.47
C ASN A 111 15.78 -17.55 14.12
N LEU A 112 14.61 -18.12 14.41
CA LEU A 112 13.31 -17.50 14.10
C LEU A 112 13.20 -16.08 14.67
N ARG A 113 13.69 -15.88 15.90
CA ARG A 113 13.67 -14.56 16.54
C ARG A 113 14.49 -13.53 15.76
N GLU A 114 15.64 -13.92 15.23
CA GLU A 114 16.49 -13.04 14.40
C GLU A 114 15.78 -12.70 13.10
N LEU A 115 15.23 -13.70 12.39
CA LEU A 115 14.49 -13.50 11.15
C LEU A 115 13.27 -12.59 11.34
N THR A 116 12.56 -12.74 12.47
CA THR A 116 11.42 -11.86 12.81
C THR A 116 11.89 -10.44 13.11
N ASN A 117 12.97 -10.27 13.88
CA ASN A 117 13.53 -8.95 14.18
C ASN A 117 14.01 -8.24 12.90
N ASP A 118 14.67 -8.97 11.99
CA ASP A 118 15.09 -8.43 10.70
C ASP A 118 13.89 -7.98 9.87
N ALA A 119 12.81 -8.78 9.85
CA ALA A 119 11.58 -8.40 9.15
C ALA A 119 10.96 -7.11 9.72
N LEU A 120 10.90 -6.99 11.05
CA LEU A 120 10.43 -5.78 11.73
C LEU A 120 11.35 -4.58 11.46
N GLU A 121 12.66 -4.77 11.48
CA GLU A 121 13.61 -3.71 11.14
C GLU A 121 13.38 -3.17 9.73
N PHE A 122 13.09 -4.04 8.75
CA PHE A 122 12.74 -3.60 7.39
C PHE A 122 11.43 -2.81 7.34
N VAL A 123 10.40 -3.21 8.11
CA VAL A 123 9.16 -2.45 8.24
C VAL A 123 9.46 -1.05 8.75
N TYR A 124 10.12 -0.93 9.89
CA TYR A 124 10.39 0.37 10.52
C TYR A 124 11.38 1.24 9.75
N ARG A 125 12.31 0.67 9.02
CA ARG A 125 13.20 1.41 8.12
C ARG A 125 12.44 2.08 6.98
N ASN A 126 11.39 1.44 6.46
CA ASN A 126 10.51 2.00 5.43
C ASN A 126 9.44 2.95 5.98
N ALA A 127 9.30 3.01 7.29
CA ALA A 127 8.24 3.78 7.97
C ALA A 127 8.60 5.24 8.25
N SER A 128 9.73 5.77 7.75
CA SER A 128 10.20 7.14 8.06
C SER A 128 9.18 8.23 7.74
N PHE A 129 8.29 8.00 6.78
CA PHE A 129 7.20 8.90 6.39
C PHE A 129 5.82 8.27 6.58
N ALA A 130 5.73 7.20 7.38
CA ALA A 130 4.45 6.60 7.74
C ALA A 130 3.69 7.47 8.72
N THR A 131 2.40 7.62 8.51
CA THR A 131 1.46 8.26 9.44
C THR A 131 0.87 7.27 10.44
N ALA A 132 0.75 6.00 10.02
CA ALA A 132 0.35 4.87 10.83
C ALA A 132 0.94 3.57 10.26
N ILE A 133 1.00 2.53 11.08
CA ILE A 133 1.43 1.18 10.68
C ILE A 133 0.44 0.18 11.30
N PRO A 134 -0.79 0.07 10.76
CA PRO A 134 -1.72 -0.99 11.16
C PRO A 134 -1.09 -2.37 10.94
N GLU A 135 -1.26 -3.23 11.93
CA GLU A 135 -0.80 -4.62 11.90
C GLU A 135 -2.00 -5.55 11.88
N GLN A 136 -1.95 -6.57 11.04
CA GLN A 136 -2.96 -7.61 10.96
C GLN A 136 -2.31 -8.98 11.13
N GLU A 137 -2.65 -9.67 12.21
CA GLU A 137 -2.19 -11.03 12.47
C GLU A 137 -2.96 -12.04 11.63
N TYR A 138 -2.24 -13.04 11.11
CA TYR A 138 -2.80 -14.18 10.39
C TYR A 138 -2.38 -15.47 11.09
N ALA A 139 -3.36 -16.33 11.29
CA ALA A 139 -3.15 -17.68 11.81
C ALA A 139 -4.02 -18.67 11.03
N HIS A 140 -3.36 -19.60 10.34
CA HIS A 140 -3.98 -20.73 9.66
C HIS A 140 -3.36 -22.03 10.20
N PRO A 141 -3.85 -22.54 11.34
CA PRO A 141 -3.23 -23.68 12.04
C PRO A 141 -3.19 -24.96 11.21
N GLU A 142 -4.19 -25.20 10.35
CA GLU A 142 -4.25 -26.40 9.50
C GLU A 142 -3.12 -26.44 8.47
N ALA A 143 -2.71 -25.27 7.95
CA ALA A 143 -1.57 -25.14 7.05
C ALA A 143 -0.26 -24.83 7.80
N SER A 144 -0.29 -24.71 9.14
CA SER A 144 0.83 -24.25 9.95
C SER A 144 1.43 -22.93 9.46
N VAL A 145 0.57 -21.98 9.09
CA VAL A 145 0.96 -20.65 8.61
C VAL A 145 0.58 -19.60 9.64
N TYR A 146 1.57 -18.90 10.15
CA TYR A 146 1.42 -17.83 11.14
C TYR A 146 2.20 -16.61 10.66
N GLY A 147 1.63 -15.43 10.75
CA GLY A 147 2.30 -14.24 10.25
C GLY A 147 1.64 -12.93 10.61
N VAL A 148 2.24 -11.86 10.14
CA VAL A 148 1.76 -10.49 10.34
C VAL A 148 1.88 -9.72 9.04
N LEU A 149 0.82 -9.00 8.70
CA LEU A 149 0.77 -8.02 7.63
C LEU A 149 0.87 -6.62 8.23
N PHE A 150 1.72 -5.79 7.66
CA PHE A 150 1.94 -4.39 8.02
C PHE A 150 1.49 -3.50 6.87
N ASP A 151 0.52 -2.64 7.11
CA ASP A 151 0.12 -1.57 6.19
C ASP A 151 0.86 -0.29 6.57
N LEU A 152 1.73 0.23 5.70
CA LEU A 152 2.46 1.46 5.96
C LEU A 152 1.71 2.63 5.32
N GLU A 153 0.86 3.30 6.10
CA GLU A 153 0.08 4.45 5.64
C GLU A 153 0.96 5.69 5.46
N GLY A 154 0.65 6.52 4.46
CA GLY A 154 1.39 7.73 4.15
C GLY A 154 2.33 7.58 2.95
N ASN A 155 3.26 8.54 2.79
CA ASN A 155 4.17 8.58 1.65
C ASN A 155 5.40 7.70 1.88
N THR A 156 5.18 6.40 2.07
CA THR A 156 6.21 5.41 2.34
C THR A 156 6.73 4.77 1.06
N ALA A 157 7.99 4.33 1.07
CA ALA A 157 8.59 3.64 -0.07
C ALA A 157 7.95 2.26 -0.31
N SER A 158 7.49 1.59 0.75
CA SER A 158 6.80 0.31 0.71
C SER A 158 5.47 0.46 1.43
N SER A 159 4.35 0.30 0.72
CA SER A 159 3.01 0.48 1.28
C SER A 159 2.52 -0.70 2.11
N CYS A 160 3.05 -1.90 1.84
CA CYS A 160 2.62 -3.12 2.50
C CYS A 160 3.78 -4.10 2.60
N GLN A 161 3.95 -4.72 3.76
CA GLN A 161 4.92 -5.77 4.02
C GLN A 161 4.29 -6.87 4.86
N PHE A 162 4.73 -8.10 4.69
CA PHE A 162 4.31 -9.19 5.54
C PHE A 162 5.42 -10.23 5.72
N PHE A 163 5.29 -11.04 6.75
CA PHE A 163 6.00 -12.31 6.85
C PHE A 163 5.07 -13.41 7.32
N VAL A 164 5.38 -14.64 6.92
CA VAL A 164 4.73 -15.86 7.39
C VAL A 164 5.78 -16.92 7.74
N THR A 165 5.46 -17.77 8.71
CA THR A 165 6.33 -18.83 9.20
C THR A 165 5.53 -20.04 9.69
N ASP A 166 6.12 -21.23 9.66
CA ASP A 166 5.62 -22.41 10.37
C ASP A 166 6.16 -22.52 11.80
N SER A 167 6.89 -21.49 12.24
CA SER A 167 7.56 -21.38 13.53
C SER A 167 8.74 -22.32 13.75
N THR A 168 9.02 -23.23 12.82
CA THR A 168 10.01 -24.30 13.03
C THR A 168 11.05 -24.43 11.92
N ARG A 169 10.65 -24.37 10.66
CA ARG A 169 11.51 -24.66 9.50
C ARG A 169 11.52 -23.58 8.43
N HIS A 170 10.43 -22.84 8.31
CA HIS A 170 10.18 -21.98 7.18
C HIS A 170 9.89 -20.55 7.60
N PHE A 171 10.49 -19.59 6.91
CA PHE A 171 10.21 -18.17 7.05
C PHE A 171 10.16 -17.54 5.67
N PHE A 172 9.04 -16.90 5.35
CA PHE A 172 8.84 -16.18 4.10
C PHE A 172 8.45 -14.73 4.39
N ARG A 173 9.00 -13.80 3.66
CA ARG A 173 8.73 -12.38 3.78
C ARG A 173 8.51 -11.75 2.41
N ALA A 174 7.61 -10.78 2.33
CA ALA A 174 7.41 -9.99 1.14
C ALA A 174 7.21 -8.51 1.45
N SER A 175 7.58 -7.65 0.48
CA SER A 175 7.47 -6.20 0.56
C SER A 175 7.07 -5.64 -0.79
N VAL A 176 6.11 -4.71 -0.82
CA VAL A 176 5.60 -4.05 -2.03
C VAL A 176 6.36 -2.76 -2.29
N TYR A 177 6.77 -2.57 -3.53
CA TYR A 177 7.33 -1.31 -4.00
C TYR A 177 6.70 -0.91 -5.34
N CYS A 178 6.34 0.37 -5.47
CA CYS A 178 6.00 0.97 -6.75
C CYS A 178 7.22 1.68 -7.31
N ASN A 179 7.43 1.57 -8.63
CA ASN A 179 8.59 2.14 -9.32
C ASN A 179 8.39 3.62 -9.66
N CYS A 180 7.86 4.37 -8.67
CA CYS A 180 7.57 5.80 -8.77
C CYS A 180 7.74 6.48 -7.41
N PRO A 181 7.88 7.81 -7.36
CA PRO A 181 7.93 8.54 -6.10
C PRO A 181 6.69 8.29 -5.25
N PRO A 182 6.83 8.03 -3.92
CA PRO A 182 5.72 7.79 -3.03
C PRO A 182 4.73 8.97 -3.00
N ASN A 183 3.45 8.68 -3.25
CA ASN A 183 2.34 9.61 -3.12
C ASN A 183 1.08 8.81 -2.76
N ALA A 184 0.78 8.73 -1.47
CA ALA A 184 -0.31 7.90 -0.95
C ALA A 184 -1.66 8.21 -1.59
N ASP A 185 -1.97 9.50 -1.79
CA ASP A 185 -3.25 9.92 -2.34
C ASP A 185 -3.43 9.50 -3.81
N SER A 186 -2.40 9.71 -4.64
CA SER A 186 -2.47 9.38 -6.07
C SER A 186 -2.35 7.88 -6.32
N LEU A 187 -1.58 7.17 -5.50
CA LEU A 187 -1.33 5.73 -5.63
C LEU A 187 -2.32 4.86 -4.84
N ALA A 188 -3.27 5.45 -4.11
CA ALA A 188 -4.25 4.70 -3.32
C ALA A 188 -4.94 3.56 -4.11
N PRO A 189 -5.36 3.72 -5.39
CA PRO A 189 -5.94 2.62 -6.15
C PRO A 189 -4.95 1.47 -6.38
N VAL A 190 -3.68 1.77 -6.61
CA VAL A 190 -2.60 0.78 -6.81
C VAL A 190 -2.32 0.04 -5.50
N TYR A 191 -2.16 0.79 -4.41
CA TYR A 191 -1.90 0.21 -3.09
C TYR A 191 -3.04 -0.71 -2.64
N ASN A 192 -4.29 -0.30 -2.82
CA ASN A 192 -5.45 -1.12 -2.49
C ASN A 192 -5.52 -2.40 -3.34
N TYR A 193 -5.21 -2.31 -4.62
CA TYR A 193 -5.15 -3.47 -5.51
C TYR A 193 -4.07 -4.47 -5.06
N LEU A 194 -2.84 -4.00 -4.87
CA LEU A 194 -1.72 -4.85 -4.44
C LEU A 194 -1.92 -5.43 -3.04
N ARG A 195 -2.53 -4.66 -2.13
CA ARG A 195 -2.91 -5.14 -0.79
C ARG A 195 -3.91 -6.29 -0.88
N THR A 196 -4.90 -6.19 -1.77
CA THR A 196 -5.88 -7.27 -1.99
C THR A 196 -5.19 -8.54 -2.49
N ASP A 197 -4.26 -8.41 -3.43
CA ASP A 197 -3.48 -9.55 -3.93
C ASP A 197 -2.57 -10.16 -2.86
N ILE A 198 -1.97 -9.34 -1.99
CA ILE A 198 -1.20 -9.82 -0.83
C ILE A 198 -2.07 -10.57 0.17
N ILE A 199 -3.25 -10.04 0.51
CA ILE A 199 -4.18 -10.73 1.40
C ILE A 199 -4.52 -12.10 0.81
N LYS A 200 -4.83 -12.15 -0.50
CA LYS A 200 -5.11 -13.42 -1.18
C LYS A 200 -3.92 -14.38 -1.14
N MET A 201 -2.72 -13.86 -1.32
CA MET A 201 -1.48 -14.65 -1.19
C MET A 201 -1.35 -15.25 0.22
N VAL A 202 -1.51 -14.43 1.27
CA VAL A 202 -1.39 -14.88 2.68
C VAL A 202 -2.50 -15.88 3.04
N GLU A 203 -3.75 -15.65 2.62
CA GLU A 203 -4.89 -16.53 2.88
C GLU A 203 -4.76 -17.91 2.21
N THR A 204 -4.07 -17.97 1.08
CA THR A 204 -3.86 -19.21 0.30
C THR A 204 -2.47 -19.79 0.46
N PHE A 205 -1.69 -19.23 1.38
CA PHE A 205 -0.32 -19.65 1.59
C PHE A 205 -0.25 -21.05 2.22
N GLU A 206 0.55 -21.92 1.63
CA GLU A 206 0.81 -23.28 2.13
C GLU A 206 2.29 -23.62 2.04
N TRP A 207 2.79 -24.35 3.02
CA TRP A 207 4.12 -24.95 2.95
C TRP A 207 4.06 -26.26 2.18
N THR A 208 4.92 -26.41 1.17
CA THR A 208 5.01 -27.69 0.44
C THR A 208 5.74 -28.71 1.32
N ARG A 209 5.17 -29.92 1.40
CA ARG A 209 5.80 -31.03 2.09
C ARG A 209 6.87 -31.63 1.16
N ASN A 210 8.12 -31.37 1.43
CA ASN A 210 9.24 -32.16 0.90
C ASN A 210 9.55 -33.30 1.85
#